data_e5d57a47e2fae5ef50f52a98e8a77be3
#
_entry.id   e5d57a47e2fae5ef50f52a98e8a77be3
#
_cell.length_a   1.000
_cell.length_b   1.000
_cell.length_c   1.000
_cell.angle_alpha   90.00
_cell.angle_beta   90.00
_cell.angle_gamma   90.00
#
_symmetry.space_group_name_H-M   'P 1'
#
loop_
_entity.id
_entity.type
_entity.pdbx_description
1 polymer ?
#
loop_
_entity_poly.entity_id
_entity_poly.type
_entity_poly.pdbx_seq_one_letter_code
_entity_poly.pdbx_strand_id
1 'polypeptide(L)' 'MYQMKYVRGHIQVYDNRGNFLFSADNEREAREELMEYEESAA' A
#
# COMPACT_ATOMS: atom_id res chain seq x y z
N MET A 1 -7.66 -6.70 -4.34
CA MET A 1 -7.77 -5.27 -4.04
C MET A 1 -7.03 -4.96 -2.76
N TYR A 2 -6.32 -3.84 -2.72
CA TYR A 2 -5.51 -3.49 -1.56
C TYR A 2 -6.24 -2.51 -0.66
N GLN A 3 -5.85 -2.47 0.60
CA GLN A 3 -6.44 -1.57 1.57
C GLN A 3 -5.39 -0.60 2.09
N MET A 4 -5.82 0.63 2.35
CA MET A 4 -4.94 1.66 2.88
C MET A 4 -5.51 2.17 4.20
N LYS A 5 -4.62 2.36 5.19
CA LYS A 5 -4.99 2.93 6.47
C LYS A 5 -4.15 4.17 6.74
N TYR A 6 -4.80 5.23 7.17
CA TYR A 6 -4.10 6.45 7.55
C TYR A 6 -3.75 6.37 9.03
N VAL A 7 -2.47 6.39 9.32
CA VAL A 7 -1.99 6.28 10.69
C VAL A 7 -0.94 7.34 10.94
N ARG A 8 -1.29 8.33 11.75
CA ARG A 8 -0.36 9.36 12.22
C ARG A 8 0.52 9.95 11.14
N GLY A 9 -0.09 10.46 10.08
CA GLY A 9 0.64 11.17 9.04
C GLY A 9 1.29 10.30 7.99
N HIS A 10 1.02 9.01 8.01
CA HIS A 10 1.49 8.13 6.93
C HIS A 10 0.42 7.10 6.60
N ILE A 11 0.64 6.37 5.53
CA ILE A 11 -0.33 5.40 5.03
C ILE A 11 0.27 4.02 5.13
N GLN A 12 -0.49 3.09 5.72
CA GLN A 12 -0.11 1.69 5.77
C GLN A 12 -0.94 0.94 4.73
N VAL A 13 -0.29 0.13 3.91
CA VAL A 13 -0.96 -0.58 2.84
C VAL A 13 -0.98 -2.07 3.14
N TYR A 14 -2.15 -2.68 2.96
CA TYR A 14 -2.39 -4.08 3.23
C TYR A 14 -2.96 -4.76 2.00
N ASP A 15 -2.75 -6.06 1.88
CA ASP A 15 -3.35 -6.81 0.79
C ASP A 15 -4.79 -7.16 1.13
N ASN A 16 -5.45 -7.88 0.22
CA ASN A 16 -6.86 -8.23 0.42
C ASN A 16 -7.08 -9.28 1.51
N ARG A 17 -6.02 -9.82 2.06
CA ARG A 17 -6.11 -10.77 3.17
C ARG A 17 -5.80 -10.13 4.50
N GLY A 18 -5.44 -8.84 4.47
CA GLY A 18 -5.12 -8.13 5.69
C GLY A 18 -3.65 -8.18 6.08
N ASN A 19 -2.78 -8.67 5.20
CA ASN A 19 -1.35 -8.72 5.49
C ASN A 19 -0.71 -7.37 5.17
N PHE A 20 0.13 -6.91 6.08
CA PHE A 20 0.84 -5.66 5.89
C PHE A 20 1.87 -5.79 4.75
N LEU A 21 1.85 -4.83 3.84
CA LEU A 21 2.79 -4.83 2.71
C LEU A 21 3.90 -3.79 2.89
N PHE A 22 3.50 -2.54 3.06
CA PHE A 22 4.46 -1.46 3.21
C PHE A 22 3.76 -0.21 3.72
N SER A 23 4.55 0.80 4.08
CA SER A 23 4.01 2.10 4.46
C SER A 23 4.56 3.18 3.54
N ALA A 24 3.79 4.26 3.39
CA ALA A 24 4.17 5.37 2.53
C ALA A 24 3.84 6.69 3.24
N ASP A 25 4.47 7.77 2.80
CA ASP A 25 4.24 9.07 3.41
C ASP A 25 2.97 9.74 2.92
N ASN A 26 2.52 9.42 1.72
CA ASN A 26 1.30 10.00 1.17
C ASN A 26 0.68 9.05 0.16
N GLU A 27 -0.51 9.43 -0.32
CA GLU A 27 -1.25 8.58 -1.24
C GLU A 27 -0.54 8.36 -2.57
N ARG A 28 0.15 9.38 -3.05
CA ARG A 28 0.86 9.27 -4.32
C ARG A 28 1.91 8.17 -4.24
N GLU A 29 2.71 8.20 -3.18
CA GLU A 29 3.73 7.19 -2.99
C GLU A 29 3.13 5.81 -2.82
N ALA A 30 2.04 5.73 -2.07
CA ALA A 30 1.36 4.46 -1.87
C ALA A 30 0.90 3.86 -3.19
N ARG A 31 0.34 4.69 -4.06
CA ARG A 31 -0.13 4.21 -5.36
C ARG A 31 1.02 3.76 -6.25
N GLU A 32 2.11 4.51 -6.25
CA GLU A 32 3.27 4.14 -7.05
C GLU A 32 3.85 2.82 -6.62
N GLU A 33 3.96 2.62 -5.31
CA GLU A 33 4.46 1.36 -4.77
C GLU A 33 3.51 0.21 -5.09
N LEU A 34 2.21 0.45 -5.00
CA LEU A 34 1.23 -0.58 -5.31
C LEU A 34 1.32 -1.02 -6.77
N MET A 35 1.58 -0.10 -7.66
CA MET A 35 1.74 -0.45 -9.06
C MET A 35 2.88 -1.42 -9.25
N GLU A 36 3.98 -1.21 -8.56
CA GLU A 36 5.12 -2.11 -8.63
C GLU A 36 4.78 -3.48 -8.03
N TYR A 37 4.01 -3.49 -6.95
CA TYR A 37 3.56 -4.73 -6.35
C TYR A 37 2.71 -5.54 -7.32
N GLU A 38 1.80 -4.87 -8.01
CA GLU A 38 0.92 -5.55 -8.94
C GLU A 38 1.70 -6.13 -10.12
N GLU A 39 2.70 -5.41 -10.59
CA GLU A 39 3.54 -5.91 -11.66
C GLU A 39 4.36 -7.11 -11.22
N SER A 40 4.86 -7.08 -10.00
CA SER A 40 5.69 -8.17 -9.48
C SER A 40 4.86 -9.42 -9.16
N ALA A 41 3.59 -9.24 -8.87
CA ALA A 41 2.73 -10.34 -8.48
C ALA A 41 2.19 -11.16 -9.65
N ALA A 42 2.45 -10.73 -10.84
CA ALA A 42 1.91 -11.39 -12.04
C ALA A 42 2.56 -12.74 -12.29
#